data_eec4ae662c1839e8627b6d476478ed4b
#
_entry.id   eec4ae662c1839e8627b6d476478ed4b
#
_cell.length_a   1.000
_cell.length_b   1.000
_cell.length_c   1.000
_cell.angle_alpha   90.00
_cell.angle_beta   90.00
_cell.angle_gamma   90.00
#
_symmetry.space_group_name_H-M   'P 1'
#
loop_
_entity.id
_entity.type
_entity.pdbx_description
1 polymer ?
#
loop_
_entity_poly.entity_id
_entity_poly.type
_entity_poly.pdbx_seq_one_letter_code
_entity_poly.pdbx_strand_id
1 'polypeptide(L)'
;MSDNKFFANRHNTWGHKWGYKDSRFVLNKDRTVSMEGDRYELSGTRMPDFIPYIEEVIGIEINPGNTLAEVENKPVSSLNINQVFVDNIKSEFEDDRYSFEDEDRLIHSHGQTTSEEVYKILYNQIKRCVDMVFYVENNEEVQRLIELAVEFNVCLVPFGGGTSVTSALKIPSSEQRMIVSVDLRRMNQVEWINE
;
A
#
# COMPACT_ATOMS: atom_id res chain seq x y z
N MET A 1 5.07 -4.25 -28.71
CA MET A 1 4.45 -4.30 -27.40
C MET A 1 5.59 -4.16 -26.40
N SER A 2 5.78 -2.99 -25.81
CA SER A 2 6.81 -2.79 -24.79
C SER A 2 6.27 -3.42 -23.51
N ASP A 3 6.89 -4.51 -23.09
CA ASP A 3 6.66 -5.11 -21.77
C ASP A 3 6.94 -4.02 -20.72
N ASN A 4 5.89 -3.42 -20.24
CA ASN A 4 5.98 -2.30 -19.33
C ASN A 4 6.29 -2.82 -17.92
N LYS A 5 7.54 -3.19 -17.69
CA LYS A 5 8.08 -3.65 -16.40
C LYS A 5 7.70 -2.71 -15.25
N PHE A 6 7.46 -1.43 -15.56
CA PHE A 6 7.06 -0.43 -14.59
C PHE A 6 5.68 -0.73 -13.97
N PHE A 7 4.74 -1.29 -14.74
CA PHE A 7 3.40 -1.64 -14.23
C PHE A 7 3.35 -2.99 -13.52
N ALA A 8 4.12 -3.98 -13.98
CA ALA A 8 4.22 -5.28 -13.31
C ALA A 8 4.75 -5.17 -11.87
N ASN A 9 5.57 -4.15 -11.58
CA ASN A 9 6.20 -3.94 -10.28
C ASN A 9 5.39 -3.08 -9.29
N ARG A 10 4.22 -2.57 -9.67
CA ARG A 10 3.41 -1.69 -8.79
C ARG A 10 2.77 -2.44 -7.61
N HIS A 11 2.47 -3.72 -7.77
CA HIS A 11 1.88 -4.56 -6.73
C HIS A 11 2.93 -5.26 -5.86
N ASN A 12 4.21 -4.90 -5.97
CA ASN A 12 5.29 -5.56 -5.27
C ASN A 12 5.60 -4.91 -3.89
N THR A 13 4.60 -4.30 -3.26
CA THR A 13 4.71 -3.81 -1.89
C THR A 13 4.33 -4.89 -0.88
N TRP A 14 4.91 -4.79 0.32
CA TRP A 14 4.51 -5.64 1.43
C TRP A 14 3.21 -5.13 2.07
N GLY A 15 2.32 -6.03 2.42
CA GLY A 15 1.16 -5.70 3.26
C GLY A 15 1.54 -5.51 4.73
N HIS A 16 2.37 -6.40 5.28
CA HIS A 16 2.77 -6.43 6.70
C HIS A 16 4.13 -5.82 6.99
N LYS A 17 4.81 -5.26 5.99
CA LYS A 17 6.14 -4.66 6.12
C LYS A 17 6.17 -3.35 5.33
N TRP A 18 7.17 -2.55 5.62
CA TRP A 18 7.44 -1.35 4.84
C TRP A 18 8.26 -1.66 3.59
N GLY A 19 7.93 -1.00 2.48
CA GLY A 19 8.72 -1.03 1.25
C GLY A 19 8.27 -2.10 0.24
N TYR A 20 9.18 -2.44 -0.66
CA TYR A 20 8.94 -3.35 -1.78
C TYR A 20 9.52 -4.74 -1.52
N LYS A 21 8.87 -5.77 -2.08
CA LYS A 21 9.31 -7.17 -1.97
C LYS A 21 10.62 -7.45 -2.72
N ASP A 22 10.91 -6.65 -3.75
CA ASP A 22 12.07 -6.77 -4.64
C ASP A 22 13.28 -5.92 -4.22
N SER A 23 13.20 -5.18 -3.11
CA SER A 23 14.27 -4.30 -2.67
C SER A 23 14.34 -4.24 -1.15
N ARG A 24 15.56 -4.29 -0.62
CA ARG A 24 15.77 -4.21 0.84
C ARG A 24 17.14 -3.67 1.18
N PHE A 25 17.22 -3.03 2.35
CA PHE A 25 18.48 -2.75 3.01
C PHE A 25 18.94 -3.96 3.83
N VAL A 26 20.20 -4.32 3.70
CA VAL A 26 20.83 -5.42 4.45
C VAL A 26 21.93 -4.87 5.31
N LEU A 27 21.81 -5.06 6.63
CA LEU A 27 22.87 -4.75 7.58
C LEU A 27 23.89 -5.89 7.59
N ASN A 28 25.11 -5.59 7.15
CA ASN A 28 26.19 -6.55 7.08
C ASN A 28 26.85 -6.74 8.47
N LYS A 29 27.56 -7.85 8.65
CA LYS A 29 28.27 -8.18 9.91
C LYS A 29 29.30 -7.13 10.32
N ASP A 30 29.88 -6.41 9.37
CA ASP A 30 30.86 -5.35 9.58
C ASP A 30 30.23 -3.96 9.75
N ARG A 31 28.93 -3.90 10.04
CA ARG A 31 28.13 -2.68 10.23
C ARG A 31 27.98 -1.80 8.99
N THR A 32 28.36 -2.25 7.81
CA THR A 32 28.00 -1.58 6.56
C THR A 32 26.58 -1.95 6.15
N VAL A 33 25.93 -1.09 5.37
CA VAL A 33 24.60 -1.38 4.81
C VAL A 33 24.73 -1.59 3.30
N SER A 34 24.08 -2.61 2.78
CA SER A 34 23.96 -2.85 1.35
C SER A 34 22.51 -2.66 0.91
N MET A 35 22.31 -2.11 -0.29
CA MET A 35 21.00 -2.11 -0.95
C MET A 35 20.94 -3.30 -1.90
N GLU A 36 20.01 -4.21 -1.66
CA GLU A 36 19.75 -5.35 -2.54
C GLU A 36 18.47 -5.11 -3.36
N GLY A 37 18.41 -5.74 -4.54
CA GLY A 37 17.31 -5.62 -5.51
C GLY A 37 17.76 -4.98 -6.81
N ASP A 38 16.81 -4.65 -7.68
CA ASP A 38 17.04 -4.06 -9.01
C ASP A 38 16.20 -2.81 -9.30
N ARG A 39 15.44 -2.35 -8.31
CA ARG A 39 14.50 -1.23 -8.44
C ARG A 39 15.17 0.15 -8.48
N TYR A 40 16.25 0.32 -7.75
CA TYR A 40 16.89 1.61 -7.50
C TYR A 40 18.31 1.64 -8.07
N GLU A 41 18.78 2.81 -8.47
CA GLU A 41 20.17 3.02 -8.90
C GLU A 41 21.20 2.65 -7.82
N LEU A 42 20.80 2.74 -6.55
CA LEU A 42 21.61 2.31 -5.40
C LEU A 42 21.72 0.79 -5.24
N SER A 43 20.97 0.01 -6.03
CA SER A 43 21.00 -1.45 -5.95
C SER A 43 22.41 -1.98 -6.23
N GLY A 44 22.88 -2.90 -5.38
CA GLY A 44 24.25 -3.41 -5.41
C GLY A 44 25.30 -2.52 -4.71
N THR A 45 24.91 -1.34 -4.24
CA THR A 45 25.83 -0.42 -3.56
C THR A 45 25.99 -0.83 -2.08
N ARG A 46 27.24 -0.77 -1.62
CA ARG A 46 27.58 -0.93 -0.21
C ARG A 46 27.88 0.45 0.38
N MET A 47 27.27 0.75 1.52
CA MET A 47 27.30 2.06 2.18
C MET A 47 27.98 1.93 3.55
N PRO A 48 29.29 2.17 3.65
CA PRO A 48 30.04 2.02 4.91
C PRO A 48 29.67 3.10 5.94
N ASP A 49 29.36 4.29 5.48
CA ASP A 49 29.11 5.45 6.36
C ASP A 49 27.63 5.58 6.77
N PHE A 50 26.75 4.68 6.31
CA PHE A 50 25.29 4.79 6.55
C PHE A 50 24.96 4.71 8.05
N ILE A 51 25.48 3.68 8.75
CA ILE A 51 25.22 3.51 10.19
C ILE A 51 25.87 4.62 11.02
N PRO A 52 27.17 4.96 10.84
CA PRO A 52 27.79 6.07 11.56
C PRO A 52 27.02 7.40 11.39
N TYR A 53 26.57 7.69 10.17
CA TYR A 53 25.78 8.91 9.90
C TYR A 53 24.45 8.91 10.64
N ILE A 54 23.71 7.80 10.62
CA ILE A 54 22.42 7.69 11.33
C ILE A 54 22.62 7.82 12.84
N GLU A 55 23.63 7.18 13.40
CA GLU A 55 23.97 7.28 14.82
C GLU A 55 24.31 8.71 15.25
N GLU A 56 25.06 9.44 14.43
CA GLU A 56 25.38 10.84 14.65
C GLU A 56 24.11 11.73 14.62
N VAL A 57 23.25 11.56 13.59
CA VAL A 57 22.06 12.40 13.38
C VAL A 57 20.98 12.14 14.43
N ILE A 58 20.76 10.88 14.80
CA ILE A 58 19.70 10.49 15.75
C ILE A 58 20.20 10.53 17.19
N GLY A 59 21.51 10.45 17.42
CA GLY A 59 22.12 10.42 18.75
C GLY A 59 21.91 9.11 19.51
N ILE A 60 21.73 7.99 18.81
CA ILE A 60 21.56 6.65 19.37
C ILE A 60 22.55 5.68 18.75
N GLU A 61 23.02 4.70 19.50
CA GLU A 61 23.81 3.60 18.98
C GLU A 61 22.91 2.52 18.40
N ILE A 62 23.15 2.11 17.14
CA ILE A 62 22.42 1.04 16.47
C ILE A 62 23.09 -0.30 16.79
N ASN A 63 22.39 -1.11 17.57
CA ASN A 63 22.83 -2.48 17.85
C ASN A 63 22.20 -3.44 16.82
N PRO A 64 23.02 -4.09 15.95
CA PRO A 64 22.53 -5.04 14.97
C PRO A 64 21.81 -6.26 15.56
N GLY A 65 22.07 -6.56 16.83
CA GLY A 65 21.38 -7.62 17.56
C GLY A 65 19.95 -7.26 18.02
N ASN A 66 19.63 -5.98 18.03
CA ASN A 66 18.27 -5.51 18.32
C ASN A 66 17.40 -5.57 17.05
N THR A 67 17.20 -6.77 16.54
CA THR A 67 16.21 -6.99 15.48
C THR A 67 14.82 -6.82 16.07
N LEU A 68 13.88 -6.30 15.24
CA LEU A 68 12.46 -6.39 15.53
C LEU A 68 12.15 -7.84 15.88
N ALA A 69 11.59 -8.07 17.08
CA ALA A 69 10.97 -9.35 17.38
C ALA A 69 9.96 -9.64 16.26
N GLU A 70 9.95 -10.86 15.74
CA GLU A 70 8.92 -11.26 14.80
C GLU A 70 7.57 -11.04 15.47
N VAL A 71 6.85 -10.03 15.00
CA VAL A 71 5.50 -9.77 15.45
C VAL A 71 4.60 -10.76 14.74
N GLU A 72 3.89 -11.57 15.52
CA GLU A 72 2.91 -12.51 14.99
C GLU A 72 1.93 -11.78 14.08
N ASN A 73 1.79 -12.24 12.84
CA ASN A 73 0.86 -11.66 11.89
C ASN A 73 -0.57 -11.82 12.40
N LYS A 74 -1.19 -10.71 12.79
CA LYS A 74 -2.59 -10.72 13.15
C LYS A 74 -3.46 -10.82 11.90
N PRO A 75 -4.63 -11.47 11.99
CA PRO A 75 -5.61 -11.44 10.93
C PRO A 75 -5.96 -10.00 10.56
N VAL A 76 -6.15 -9.74 9.29
CA VAL A 76 -6.72 -8.48 8.80
C VAL A 76 -8.14 -8.34 9.35
N SER A 77 -8.62 -7.11 9.55
CA SER A 77 -9.96 -6.87 10.08
C SER A 77 -11.03 -7.61 9.27
N SER A 78 -12.04 -8.15 9.95
CA SER A 78 -13.18 -8.81 9.29
C SER A 78 -13.83 -7.87 8.28
N LEU A 79 -14.38 -8.46 7.22
CA LEU A 79 -15.11 -7.76 6.18
C LEU A 79 -16.43 -7.21 6.71
N ASN A 80 -16.76 -6.00 6.31
CA ASN A 80 -18.09 -5.41 6.49
C ASN A 80 -18.74 -5.23 5.10
N ILE A 81 -19.46 -6.24 4.66
CA ILE A 81 -19.97 -6.35 3.29
C ILE A 81 -21.37 -5.76 3.17
N ASN A 82 -21.54 -4.83 2.24
CA ASN A 82 -22.84 -4.49 1.68
C ASN A 82 -23.13 -5.41 0.49
N GLN A 83 -23.91 -6.46 0.74
CA GLN A 83 -24.13 -7.52 -0.26
C GLN A 83 -24.78 -6.98 -1.55
N VAL A 84 -25.73 -6.06 -1.44
CA VAL A 84 -26.41 -5.50 -2.62
C VAL A 84 -25.43 -4.71 -3.48
N PHE A 85 -24.55 -3.92 -2.87
CA PHE A 85 -23.49 -3.21 -3.59
C PHE A 85 -22.56 -4.19 -4.31
N VAL A 86 -22.09 -5.22 -3.60
CA VAL A 86 -21.18 -6.24 -4.17
C VAL A 86 -21.84 -7.00 -5.33
N ASP A 87 -23.12 -7.33 -5.23
CA ASP A 87 -23.84 -8.02 -6.31
C ASP A 87 -23.95 -7.13 -7.56
N ASN A 88 -24.19 -5.82 -7.41
CA ASN A 88 -24.15 -4.88 -8.52
C ASN A 88 -22.73 -4.80 -9.15
N ILE A 89 -21.69 -4.67 -8.34
CA ILE A 89 -20.31 -4.69 -8.84
C ILE A 89 -20.04 -5.95 -9.66
N LYS A 90 -20.40 -7.12 -9.15
CA LYS A 90 -20.17 -8.39 -9.84
C LYS A 90 -20.98 -8.57 -11.12
N SER A 91 -22.13 -7.88 -11.22
CA SER A 91 -22.97 -7.94 -12.43
C SER A 91 -22.49 -7.00 -13.55
N GLU A 92 -21.75 -5.95 -13.19
CA GLU A 92 -21.33 -4.89 -14.12
C GLU A 92 -19.86 -4.96 -14.52
N PHE A 93 -18.99 -5.59 -13.66
CA PHE A 93 -17.55 -5.59 -13.84
C PHE A 93 -16.97 -7.00 -13.79
N GLU A 94 -15.87 -7.20 -14.51
CA GLU A 94 -15.14 -8.47 -14.55
C GLU A 94 -14.43 -8.74 -13.21
N ASP A 95 -14.18 -10.02 -12.94
CA ASP A 95 -13.60 -10.46 -11.65
C ASP A 95 -12.21 -9.90 -11.36
N ASP A 96 -11.45 -9.49 -12.37
CA ASP A 96 -10.12 -8.87 -12.20
C ASP A 96 -10.17 -7.40 -11.79
N ARG A 97 -11.37 -6.80 -11.72
CA ARG A 97 -11.60 -5.41 -11.37
C ARG A 97 -11.69 -5.16 -9.87
N TYR A 98 -11.83 -6.20 -9.07
CA TYR A 98 -11.94 -6.05 -7.62
C TYR A 98 -11.22 -7.18 -6.87
N SER A 99 -10.87 -6.90 -5.62
CA SER A 99 -10.23 -7.86 -4.73
C SER A 99 -10.79 -7.77 -3.31
N PHE A 100 -10.96 -8.92 -2.68
CA PHE A 100 -11.26 -9.07 -1.26
C PHE A 100 -10.10 -9.70 -0.48
N GLU A 101 -8.96 -9.93 -1.16
CA GLU A 101 -7.80 -10.57 -0.56
C GLU A 101 -7.21 -9.71 0.56
N ASP A 102 -6.87 -10.34 1.66
CA ASP A 102 -6.40 -9.67 2.87
C ASP A 102 -5.12 -8.85 2.62
N GLU A 103 -4.20 -9.33 1.77
CA GLU A 103 -2.99 -8.59 1.45
C GLU A 103 -3.30 -7.31 0.68
N ASP A 104 -4.20 -7.36 -0.31
CA ASP A 104 -4.63 -6.18 -1.07
C ASP A 104 -5.33 -5.17 -0.17
N ARG A 105 -6.24 -5.62 0.65
CA ARG A 105 -6.98 -4.79 1.61
C ARG A 105 -6.04 -4.07 2.57
N LEU A 106 -5.05 -4.79 3.07
CA LEU A 106 -4.06 -4.22 3.99
C LEU A 106 -3.21 -3.16 3.30
N ILE A 107 -2.67 -3.46 2.10
CA ILE A 107 -1.86 -2.52 1.30
C ILE A 107 -2.63 -1.21 1.06
N HIS A 108 -3.93 -1.28 0.82
CA HIS A 108 -4.77 -0.12 0.51
C HIS A 108 -5.33 0.61 1.74
N SER A 109 -4.96 0.19 2.96
CA SER A 109 -5.49 0.75 4.21
C SER A 109 -4.51 1.65 4.96
N HIS A 110 -3.36 1.95 4.36
CA HIS A 110 -2.32 2.78 4.97
C HIS A 110 -1.44 3.45 3.91
N GLY A 111 -0.82 4.57 4.28
CA GLY A 111 0.31 5.13 3.53
C GLY A 111 1.64 4.49 3.95
N GLN A 112 2.72 4.86 3.26
CA GLN A 112 4.06 4.36 3.54
C GLN A 112 5.07 5.49 3.82
N THR A 113 4.59 6.68 4.13
CA THR A 113 5.43 7.89 4.22
C THR A 113 5.55 8.47 5.62
N THR A 114 4.64 8.13 6.52
CA THR A 114 4.71 8.61 7.91
C THR A 114 5.27 7.54 8.84
N SER A 115 6.09 7.96 9.81
CA SER A 115 6.65 7.04 10.82
C SER A 115 5.56 6.33 11.62
N GLU A 116 4.42 6.99 11.85
CA GLU A 116 3.26 6.40 12.55
C GLU A 116 2.68 5.22 11.76
N GLU A 117 2.47 5.39 10.45
CA GLU A 117 1.92 4.33 9.60
C GLU A 117 2.90 3.17 9.48
N VAL A 118 4.18 3.46 9.22
CA VAL A 118 5.23 2.44 9.17
C VAL A 118 5.29 1.64 10.48
N TYR A 119 5.25 2.31 11.62
CA TYR A 119 5.23 1.66 12.94
C TYR A 119 4.00 0.76 13.09
N LYS A 120 2.81 1.25 12.74
CA LYS A 120 1.56 0.47 12.83
C LYS A 120 1.57 -0.77 11.96
N ILE A 121 2.15 -0.68 10.77
CA ILE A 121 2.29 -1.84 9.88
C ILE A 121 3.23 -2.87 10.50
N LEU A 122 4.44 -2.43 10.88
CA LEU A 122 5.48 -3.31 11.42
C LEU A 122 5.04 -4.03 12.71
N TYR A 123 4.17 -3.40 13.50
CA TYR A 123 3.69 -3.94 14.78
C TYR A 123 2.23 -4.44 14.73
N ASN A 124 1.67 -4.67 13.54
CA ASN A 124 0.30 -5.16 13.36
C ASN A 124 -0.77 -4.35 14.12
N GLN A 125 -0.68 -3.02 14.06
CA GLN A 125 -1.58 -2.12 14.78
C GLN A 125 -2.67 -1.49 13.90
N ILE A 126 -2.80 -1.92 12.64
CA ILE A 126 -3.89 -1.50 11.76
C ILE A 126 -5.18 -2.19 12.24
N LYS A 127 -6.11 -1.40 12.76
CA LYS A 127 -7.35 -1.91 13.39
C LYS A 127 -8.50 -2.11 12.42
N ARG A 128 -8.56 -1.29 11.37
CA ARG A 128 -9.63 -1.29 10.37
C ARG A 128 -8.99 -1.17 8.99
N CYS A 129 -9.31 -2.11 8.12
CA CYS A 129 -8.90 -2.09 6.72
C CYS A 129 -10.11 -1.80 5.83
N VAL A 130 -9.84 -1.45 4.56
CA VAL A 130 -10.86 -1.42 3.52
C VAL A 130 -11.47 -2.81 3.37
N ASP A 131 -12.71 -2.88 2.92
CA ASP A 131 -13.42 -4.16 2.77
C ASP A 131 -13.23 -4.75 1.37
N MET A 132 -13.03 -3.89 0.38
CA MET A 132 -12.78 -4.26 -1.00
C MET A 132 -11.80 -3.27 -1.63
N VAL A 133 -11.00 -3.75 -2.57
CA VAL A 133 -10.23 -2.89 -3.48
C VAL A 133 -10.89 -2.97 -4.85
N PHE A 134 -11.08 -1.83 -5.50
CA PHE A 134 -11.61 -1.74 -6.85
C PHE A 134 -10.61 -1.03 -7.77
N TYR A 135 -10.23 -1.68 -8.88
CA TYR A 135 -9.24 -1.20 -9.84
C TYR A 135 -9.94 -0.54 -11.03
N VAL A 136 -10.02 0.79 -11.03
CA VAL A 136 -10.61 1.57 -12.13
C VAL A 136 -9.62 1.78 -13.27
N GLU A 137 -10.12 1.79 -14.50
CA GLU A 137 -9.30 1.99 -15.71
C GLU A 137 -9.65 3.27 -16.49
N ASN A 138 -10.83 3.82 -16.25
CA ASN A 138 -11.33 5.01 -16.95
C ASN A 138 -12.28 5.83 -16.08
N ASN A 139 -12.65 7.02 -16.59
CA ASN A 139 -13.53 7.97 -15.89
C ASN A 139 -14.96 7.46 -15.74
N GLU A 140 -15.45 6.70 -16.71
CA GLU A 140 -16.80 6.15 -16.72
C GLU A 140 -16.97 5.15 -15.58
N GLU A 141 -15.97 4.32 -15.31
CA GLU A 141 -15.97 3.39 -14.18
C GLU A 141 -15.90 4.11 -12.85
N VAL A 142 -15.08 5.17 -12.73
CA VAL A 142 -15.06 6.01 -11.52
C VAL A 142 -16.42 6.62 -11.26
N GLN A 143 -17.05 7.19 -12.28
CA GLN A 143 -18.39 7.76 -12.15
C GLN A 143 -19.40 6.71 -11.72
N ARG A 144 -19.42 5.55 -12.40
CA ARG A 144 -20.36 4.48 -12.08
C ARG A 144 -20.18 3.95 -10.65
N LEU A 145 -18.92 3.81 -10.22
CA LEU A 145 -18.61 3.39 -8.85
C LEU A 145 -19.11 4.39 -7.81
N ILE A 146 -18.98 5.70 -8.10
CA ILE A 146 -19.51 6.76 -7.22
C ILE A 146 -21.04 6.69 -7.14
N GLU A 147 -21.73 6.51 -8.26
CA GLU A 147 -23.19 6.37 -8.30
C GLU A 147 -23.66 5.20 -7.43
N LEU A 148 -23.05 4.03 -7.59
CA LEU A 148 -23.35 2.84 -6.77
C LEU A 148 -23.04 3.08 -5.29
N ALA A 149 -21.90 3.72 -4.99
CA ALA A 149 -21.52 3.99 -3.60
C ALA A 149 -22.49 4.96 -2.89
N VAL A 150 -23.01 5.96 -3.62
CA VAL A 150 -24.04 6.88 -3.11
C VAL A 150 -25.36 6.15 -2.90
N GLU A 151 -25.81 5.36 -3.88
CA GLU A 151 -27.05 4.60 -3.83
C GLU A 151 -27.07 3.61 -2.64
N PHE A 152 -25.97 2.89 -2.44
CA PHE A 152 -25.90 1.85 -1.41
C PHE A 152 -25.18 2.28 -0.13
N ASN A 153 -24.90 3.57 0.05
CA ASN A 153 -24.25 4.12 1.24
C ASN A 153 -22.90 3.43 1.57
N VAL A 154 -22.03 3.33 0.57
CA VAL A 154 -20.67 2.78 0.67
C VAL A 154 -19.66 3.91 0.74
N CYS A 155 -18.60 3.75 1.52
CA CYS A 155 -17.51 4.71 1.63
C CYS A 155 -16.43 4.42 0.59
N LEU A 156 -16.04 5.41 -0.22
CA LEU A 156 -14.95 5.29 -1.18
C LEU A 156 -13.71 6.02 -0.66
N VAL A 157 -12.53 5.39 -0.82
CA VAL A 157 -11.22 5.97 -0.48
C VAL A 157 -10.31 5.86 -1.70
N PRO A 158 -9.94 7.00 -2.33
CA PRO A 158 -9.05 6.94 -3.50
C PRO A 158 -7.64 6.52 -3.11
N PHE A 159 -7.03 5.65 -3.93
CA PHE A 159 -5.67 5.16 -3.75
C PHE A 159 -4.88 5.34 -5.06
N GLY A 160 -3.79 6.08 -4.97
CA GLY A 160 -2.81 6.23 -6.05
C GLY A 160 -1.53 5.46 -5.75
N GLY A 161 -0.43 6.16 -5.49
CA GLY A 161 0.86 5.57 -5.13
C GLY A 161 1.02 5.14 -3.66
N GLY A 162 0.01 5.34 -2.81
CA GLY A 162 0.11 5.05 -1.38
C GLY A 162 1.01 6.02 -0.60
N THR A 163 1.31 7.20 -1.15
CA THR A 163 2.26 8.18 -0.60
C THR A 163 1.60 9.20 0.35
N SER A 164 0.51 8.85 0.98
CA SER A 164 -0.31 9.74 1.81
C SER A 164 0.46 10.33 3.01
N VAL A 165 0.96 11.55 2.90
CA VAL A 165 1.59 12.30 4.00
C VAL A 165 0.53 12.85 4.97
N THR A 166 -0.67 13.14 4.47
CA THR A 166 -1.78 13.70 5.24
C THR A 166 -2.61 12.67 5.98
N SER A 167 -2.18 11.40 5.98
CA SER A 167 -2.95 10.26 6.52
C SER A 167 -4.33 10.07 5.85
N ALA A 168 -4.49 10.47 4.58
CA ALA A 168 -5.76 10.36 3.85
C ALA A 168 -6.21 8.89 3.63
N LEU A 169 -5.29 7.93 3.73
CA LEU A 169 -5.60 6.50 3.65
C LEU A 169 -5.94 5.87 5.01
N LYS A 170 -5.81 6.63 6.10
CA LYS A 170 -6.11 6.13 7.44
C LYS A 170 -7.61 5.93 7.60
N ILE A 171 -8.02 4.70 7.80
CA ILE A 171 -9.43 4.35 7.99
C ILE A 171 -9.85 4.65 9.44
N PRO A 172 -10.87 5.49 9.66
CA PRO A 172 -11.41 5.70 11.00
C PRO A 172 -12.04 4.43 11.55
N SER A 173 -11.70 4.06 12.77
CA SER A 173 -12.30 2.86 13.43
C SER A 173 -13.80 3.00 13.69
N SER A 174 -14.32 4.23 13.63
CA SER A 174 -15.76 4.54 13.80
C SER A 174 -16.57 4.39 12.50
N GLU A 175 -15.93 4.21 11.33
CA GLU A 175 -16.65 4.04 10.07
C GLU A 175 -17.36 2.68 10.05
N GLN A 176 -18.70 2.75 9.97
CA GLN A 176 -19.57 1.58 10.01
C GLN A 176 -20.02 1.10 8.63
N ARG A 177 -19.80 1.89 7.59
CA ARG A 177 -20.13 1.49 6.22
C ARG A 177 -19.11 0.51 5.67
N MET A 178 -19.51 -0.22 4.62
CA MET A 178 -18.52 -0.89 3.76
C MET A 178 -17.58 0.17 3.18
N ILE A 179 -16.29 -0.14 3.14
CA ILE A 179 -15.25 0.77 2.64
C ILE A 179 -14.57 0.12 1.43
N VAL A 180 -14.56 0.86 0.33
CA VAL A 180 -13.92 0.44 -0.91
C VAL A 180 -12.74 1.35 -1.22
N SER A 181 -11.56 0.78 -1.38
CA SER A 181 -10.43 1.51 -1.94
C SER A 181 -10.54 1.56 -3.44
N VAL A 182 -10.50 2.76 -4.01
CA VAL A 182 -10.53 2.98 -5.46
C VAL A 182 -9.11 3.14 -5.97
N ASP A 183 -8.56 2.07 -6.52
CA ASP A 183 -7.19 2.07 -7.05
C ASP A 183 -7.14 2.69 -8.45
N LEU A 184 -6.52 3.86 -8.55
CA LEU A 184 -6.40 4.65 -9.78
C LEU A 184 -5.16 4.28 -10.62
N ARG A 185 -4.35 3.30 -10.21
CA ARG A 185 -3.06 3.01 -10.85
C ARG A 185 -3.20 2.40 -12.25
N ARG A 186 -4.36 1.86 -12.62
CA ARG A 186 -4.66 1.41 -13.97
C ARG A 186 -5.05 2.57 -14.91
N MET A 187 -5.43 3.73 -14.38
CA MET A 187 -5.63 4.98 -15.15
C MET A 187 -4.25 5.62 -15.44
N ASN A 188 -3.53 5.07 -16.39
CA ASN A 188 -2.12 5.36 -16.60
C ASN A 188 -1.79 5.91 -17.99
N GLN A 189 -2.78 6.41 -18.71
CA GLN A 189 -2.63 6.97 -20.04
C GLN A 189 -2.63 8.49 -19.99
N VAL A 190 -1.73 9.11 -20.75
CA VAL A 190 -1.77 10.55 -21.01
C VAL A 190 -2.67 10.76 -22.22
N GLU A 191 -3.85 11.33 -22.01
CA GLU A 191 -4.83 11.53 -23.07
C GLU A 191 -4.48 12.75 -23.94
N TRP A 192 -3.98 13.82 -23.32
CA TRP A 192 -3.56 15.03 -24.02
C TRP A 192 -2.54 15.83 -23.21
N ILE A 193 -1.77 16.64 -23.89
CA ILE A 193 -0.84 17.62 -23.31
C ILE A 193 -1.19 18.99 -23.94
N ASN A 194 -1.41 20.00 -23.10
CA ASN A 194 -1.57 21.39 -23.56
C ASN A 194 -0.20 22.06 -23.53
N GLU A 195 0.28 22.50 -24.71
CA GLU A 195 1.53 23.26 -24.89
C GLU A 195 1.28 24.77 -24.77
#